data_9583a1fb0386914e5cc04301f7ab097c
#
_entry.id   9583a1fb0386914e5cc04301f7ab097c
#
_cell.length_a   1.000
_cell.length_b   1.000
_cell.length_c   1.000
_cell.angle_alpha   90.00
_cell.angle_beta   90.00
_cell.angle_gamma   90.00
#
_symmetry.space_group_name_H-M   'P 1'
#
loop_
_entity.id
_entity.type
_entity.pdbx_description
1 polymer ?
#
loop_
_entity_poly.entity_id
_entity_poly.type
_entity_poly.pdbx_seq_one_letter_code
_entity_poly.pdbx_strand_id
1 'polypeptide(L)'
;VMQAQLATQVEPASLSDRDKAALVRLLSDPDPEVFEPVRQTLMTCGTGVRPWLRAGLHSNDRLVRQHSWELITQLDRSSADAEFISFCKRGSENLNLEKGIWLLTRTVFPHYNQDEYQTKLDDYAEQVCKTCDPQQSHPATLMAINRVLFRGERFRGDKANYYDPQNSYLN
;
A
#
# COMPACT_ATOMS: atom_id res chain seq x y z
N VAL A 1 3.02 -42.20 27.52
CA VAL A 1 3.14 -40.71 27.38
C VAL A 1 3.96 -40.46 26.12
N MET A 2 3.31 -40.38 24.98
CA MET A 2 3.96 -39.84 23.74
C MET A 2 2.92 -39.86 22.62
N GLN A 3 2.06 -38.88 22.61
CA GLN A 3 1.18 -38.56 21.48
C GLN A 3 0.94 -37.05 21.51
N ALA A 4 1.82 -36.35 20.90
CA ALA A 4 1.57 -34.96 20.47
C ALA A 4 2.45 -34.68 19.26
N GLN A 5 1.84 -34.04 18.26
CA GLN A 5 2.51 -33.43 17.13
C GLN A 5 2.68 -34.25 15.86
N LEU A 6 1.59 -34.41 15.18
CA LEU A 6 1.59 -34.39 13.71
C LEU A 6 0.75 -33.17 13.26
N ALA A 7 1.22 -31.97 13.59
CA ALA A 7 0.88 -30.79 12.83
C ALA A 7 1.62 -30.91 11.51
N THR A 8 0.95 -31.46 10.51
CA THR A 8 1.42 -31.51 9.13
C THR A 8 1.66 -30.05 8.70
N GLN A 9 2.93 -29.64 8.70
CA GLN A 9 3.33 -28.37 8.07
C GLN A 9 3.07 -28.53 6.56
N VAL A 10 1.90 -28.15 6.13
CA VAL A 10 1.57 -28.03 4.71
C VAL A 10 2.41 -26.88 4.20
N GLU A 11 3.35 -27.15 3.29
CA GLU A 11 4.11 -26.08 2.62
C GLU A 11 3.13 -25.18 1.86
N PRO A 12 3.07 -23.88 2.17
CA PRO A 12 2.06 -22.96 1.62
C PRO A 12 2.14 -22.82 0.09
N ALA A 13 3.28 -23.16 -0.52
CA ALA A 13 3.46 -23.15 -1.97
C ALA A 13 2.75 -24.32 -2.70
N SER A 14 2.26 -25.32 -1.98
CA SER A 14 1.65 -26.54 -2.55
C SER A 14 0.12 -26.60 -2.44
N LEU A 15 -0.52 -25.56 -1.87
CA LEU A 15 -1.97 -25.54 -1.70
C LEU A 15 -2.69 -25.48 -3.06
N SER A 16 -3.60 -26.42 -3.27
CA SER A 16 -4.47 -26.39 -4.45
C SER A 16 -5.46 -25.21 -4.40
N ASP A 17 -6.01 -24.86 -5.54
CA ASP A 17 -7.03 -23.80 -5.62
C ASP A 17 -8.27 -24.12 -4.75
N ARG A 18 -8.60 -25.42 -4.65
CA ARG A 18 -9.68 -25.90 -3.80
C ARG A 18 -9.38 -25.68 -2.33
N ASP A 19 -8.13 -25.90 -1.90
CA ASP A 19 -7.72 -25.71 -0.50
C ASP A 19 -7.72 -24.22 -0.14
N LYS A 20 -7.23 -23.36 -1.03
CA LYS A 20 -7.26 -21.91 -0.84
C LYS A 20 -8.70 -21.40 -0.70
N ALA A 21 -9.62 -21.88 -1.56
CA ALA A 21 -11.02 -21.53 -1.47
C ALA A 21 -11.68 -22.04 -0.17
N ALA A 22 -11.29 -23.23 0.32
CA ALA A 22 -11.75 -23.77 1.59
C ALA A 22 -11.24 -22.94 2.78
N LEU A 23 -9.96 -22.58 2.79
CA LEU A 23 -9.36 -21.73 3.82
C LEU A 23 -10.08 -20.36 3.91
N VAL A 24 -10.41 -19.74 2.78
CA VAL A 24 -11.13 -18.46 2.78
C VAL A 24 -12.53 -18.60 3.40
N ARG A 25 -13.20 -19.73 3.23
CA ARG A 25 -14.49 -19.98 3.90
C ARG A 25 -14.34 -20.12 5.42
N LEU A 26 -13.23 -20.70 5.89
CA LEU A 26 -12.95 -20.85 7.31
C LEU A 26 -12.61 -19.52 8.02
N LEU A 27 -12.48 -18.42 7.28
CA LEU A 27 -12.32 -17.08 7.86
C LEU A 27 -13.56 -16.61 8.67
N SER A 28 -14.68 -17.28 8.57
CA SER A 28 -15.86 -17.01 9.42
C SER A 28 -15.91 -17.85 10.68
N ASP A 29 -14.96 -18.74 10.91
CA ASP A 29 -14.97 -19.58 12.11
C ASP A 29 -14.78 -18.70 13.36
N PRO A 30 -15.68 -18.80 14.35
CA PRO A 30 -15.57 -18.02 15.58
C PRO A 30 -14.51 -18.55 16.54
N ASP A 31 -13.98 -19.75 16.32
CA ASP A 31 -12.95 -20.35 17.16
C ASP A 31 -11.58 -19.79 16.77
N PRO A 32 -10.89 -19.05 17.69
CA PRO A 32 -9.54 -18.54 17.45
C PRO A 32 -8.52 -19.65 17.13
N GLU A 33 -8.71 -20.86 17.65
CA GLU A 33 -7.80 -21.99 17.37
C GLU A 33 -7.92 -22.47 15.91
N VAL A 34 -9.04 -22.19 15.24
CA VAL A 34 -9.25 -22.45 13.81
C VAL A 34 -8.85 -21.21 12.98
N PHE A 35 -9.38 -20.04 13.37
CA PHE A 35 -9.19 -18.81 12.61
C PHE A 35 -7.73 -18.40 12.46
N GLU A 36 -6.96 -18.40 13.57
CA GLU A 36 -5.59 -17.88 13.52
C GLU A 36 -4.62 -18.71 12.66
N PRO A 37 -4.61 -20.06 12.71
CA PRO A 37 -3.85 -20.87 11.76
C PRO A 37 -4.27 -20.68 10.30
N VAL A 38 -5.57 -20.52 10.03
CA VAL A 38 -6.09 -20.25 8.69
C VAL A 38 -5.55 -18.92 8.17
N ARG A 39 -5.66 -17.86 8.99
CA ARG A 39 -5.15 -16.52 8.69
C ARG A 39 -3.65 -16.56 8.37
N GLN A 40 -2.87 -17.21 9.21
CA GLN A 40 -1.42 -17.34 9.02
C GLN A 40 -1.08 -18.11 7.73
N THR A 41 -1.78 -19.20 7.46
CA THR A 41 -1.57 -19.98 6.24
C THR A 41 -1.85 -19.13 4.99
N LEU A 42 -2.96 -18.39 4.97
CA LEU A 42 -3.29 -17.49 3.86
C LEU A 42 -2.24 -16.38 3.69
N MET A 43 -1.74 -15.80 4.80
CA MET A 43 -0.68 -14.80 4.76
C MET A 43 0.63 -15.36 4.21
N THR A 44 0.97 -16.59 4.57
CA THR A 44 2.20 -17.26 4.07
C THR A 44 2.11 -17.58 2.58
N CYS A 45 0.91 -17.77 2.02
CA CYS A 45 0.70 -17.88 0.57
C CYS A 45 1.03 -16.59 -0.19
N GLY A 46 1.16 -15.46 0.51
CA GLY A 46 1.50 -14.18 -0.06
C GLY A 46 0.48 -13.70 -1.09
N THR A 47 0.96 -13.02 -2.13
CA THR A 47 0.08 -12.46 -3.18
C THR A 47 -0.66 -13.53 -3.99
N GLY A 48 -0.20 -14.77 -3.96
CA GLY A 48 -0.81 -15.89 -4.67
C GLY A 48 -2.23 -16.24 -4.21
N VAL A 49 -2.65 -15.80 -3.01
CA VAL A 49 -4.00 -16.06 -2.48
C VAL A 49 -5.02 -14.95 -2.82
N ARG A 50 -4.56 -13.82 -3.39
CA ARG A 50 -5.44 -12.67 -3.70
C ARG A 50 -6.70 -12.99 -4.50
N PRO A 51 -6.69 -13.84 -5.55
CA PRO A 51 -7.92 -14.15 -6.27
C PRO A 51 -9.01 -14.72 -5.38
N TRP A 52 -8.66 -15.61 -4.44
CA TRP A 52 -9.62 -16.24 -3.51
C TRP A 52 -10.09 -15.27 -2.44
N LEU A 53 -9.20 -14.42 -1.89
CA LEU A 53 -9.60 -13.36 -0.97
C LEU A 53 -10.53 -12.35 -1.66
N ARG A 54 -10.27 -11.98 -2.92
CA ARG A 54 -11.19 -11.13 -3.70
C ARG A 54 -12.56 -11.78 -3.90
N ALA A 55 -12.59 -13.08 -4.16
CA ALA A 55 -13.87 -13.82 -4.19
C ALA A 55 -14.55 -13.79 -2.80
N GLY A 56 -13.79 -13.87 -1.71
CA GLY A 56 -14.27 -13.73 -0.34
C GLY A 56 -14.97 -12.39 -0.05
N LEU A 57 -14.56 -11.30 -0.70
CA LEU A 57 -15.24 -9.99 -0.57
C LEU A 57 -16.70 -10.02 -1.05
N HIS A 58 -17.06 -10.96 -1.91
CA HIS A 58 -18.41 -11.14 -2.42
C HIS A 58 -19.17 -12.28 -1.72
N SER A 59 -18.63 -12.83 -0.62
CA SER A 59 -19.29 -13.85 0.17
C SER A 59 -20.57 -13.32 0.78
N ASN A 60 -21.58 -14.19 0.96
CA ASN A 60 -22.78 -13.87 1.73
C ASN A 60 -22.48 -13.72 3.23
N ASP A 61 -21.40 -14.33 3.73
CA ASP A 61 -20.96 -14.23 5.11
C ASP A 61 -20.21 -12.91 5.35
N ARG A 62 -20.68 -12.14 6.34
CA ARG A 62 -20.09 -10.85 6.72
C ARG A 62 -18.65 -11.00 7.23
N LEU A 63 -18.37 -12.03 8.03
CA LEU A 63 -17.04 -12.24 8.61
C LEU A 63 -16.03 -12.61 7.53
N VAL A 64 -16.42 -13.47 6.57
CA VAL A 64 -15.57 -13.78 5.42
C VAL A 64 -15.23 -12.51 4.63
N ARG A 65 -16.23 -11.64 4.37
CA ARG A 65 -15.95 -10.36 3.67
C ARG A 65 -14.97 -9.47 4.44
N GLN A 66 -15.21 -9.30 5.75
CA GLN A 66 -14.39 -8.45 6.60
C GLN A 66 -12.95 -8.96 6.66
N HIS A 67 -12.75 -10.23 7.03
CA HIS A 67 -11.42 -10.81 7.16
C HIS A 67 -10.69 -10.92 5.82
N SER A 68 -11.41 -11.17 4.72
CA SER A 68 -10.81 -11.12 3.37
C SER A 68 -10.27 -9.73 3.04
N TRP A 69 -11.00 -8.67 3.38
CA TRP A 69 -10.55 -7.29 3.17
C TRP A 69 -9.33 -6.96 4.04
N GLU A 70 -9.35 -7.35 5.32
CA GLU A 70 -8.23 -7.16 6.24
C GLU A 70 -6.96 -7.85 5.74
N LEU A 71 -7.07 -9.11 5.28
CA LEU A 71 -5.95 -9.87 4.74
C LEU A 71 -5.40 -9.27 3.44
N ILE A 72 -6.27 -8.82 2.52
CA ILE A 72 -5.84 -8.12 1.30
C ILE A 72 -5.04 -6.87 1.68
N THR A 73 -5.57 -6.05 2.60
CA THR A 73 -4.91 -4.83 3.05
C THR A 73 -3.53 -5.12 3.67
N GLN A 74 -3.45 -6.16 4.49
CA GLN A 74 -2.19 -6.58 5.11
C GLN A 74 -1.17 -7.09 4.07
N LEU A 75 -1.60 -7.87 3.08
CA LEU A 75 -0.76 -8.34 1.98
C LEU A 75 -0.27 -7.18 1.11
N ASP A 76 -1.12 -6.19 0.86
CA ASP A 76 -0.77 -5.02 0.07
C ASP A 76 0.27 -4.16 0.79
N ARG A 77 0.14 -3.95 2.10
CA ARG A 77 1.15 -3.27 2.93
C ARG A 77 2.48 -4.02 2.92
N SER A 78 2.47 -5.31 3.20
CA SER A 78 3.70 -6.11 3.22
C SER A 78 4.42 -6.10 1.87
N SER A 79 3.68 -6.11 0.77
CA SER A 79 4.22 -6.00 -0.59
C SER A 79 4.82 -4.62 -0.85
N ALA A 80 4.14 -3.55 -0.42
CA ALA A 80 4.60 -2.18 -0.56
C ALA A 80 5.88 -1.94 0.26
N ASP A 81 5.93 -2.43 1.49
CA ASP A 81 7.12 -2.34 2.36
C ASP A 81 8.32 -3.04 1.72
N ALA A 82 8.14 -4.26 1.22
CA ALA A 82 9.20 -5.01 0.55
C ALA A 82 9.73 -4.29 -0.70
N GLU A 83 8.83 -3.69 -1.49
CA GLU A 83 9.19 -2.93 -2.68
C GLU A 83 9.94 -1.64 -2.32
N PHE A 84 9.49 -0.90 -1.30
CA PHE A 84 10.16 0.29 -0.82
C PHE A 84 11.55 -0.03 -0.26
N ILE A 85 11.69 -1.06 0.56
CA ILE A 85 12.99 -1.53 1.08
C ILE A 85 13.92 -1.93 -0.07
N SER A 86 13.41 -2.65 -1.06
CA SER A 86 14.17 -3.04 -2.26
C SER A 86 14.63 -1.81 -3.05
N PHE A 87 13.79 -0.79 -3.17
CA PHE A 87 14.13 0.47 -3.81
C PHE A 87 15.26 1.18 -3.05
N CYS A 88 15.18 1.29 -1.74
CA CYS A 88 16.21 1.93 -0.90
C CYS A 88 17.58 1.22 -0.98
N LYS A 89 17.58 -0.12 -1.16
CA LYS A 89 18.81 -0.92 -1.26
C LYS A 89 19.56 -0.77 -2.58
N ARG A 90 18.98 -0.16 -3.61
CA ARG A 90 19.60 -0.03 -4.94
C ARG A 90 20.75 0.99 -5.03
N GLY A 91 21.03 1.73 -3.95
CA GLY A 91 22.12 2.73 -3.89
C GLY A 91 21.72 4.11 -4.43
N SER A 92 22.52 5.11 -4.07
CA SER A 92 22.15 6.53 -4.24
C SER A 92 22.33 7.10 -5.64
N GLU A 93 23.08 6.46 -6.53
CA GLU A 93 23.54 7.10 -7.78
C GLU A 93 22.44 7.35 -8.82
N ASN A 94 21.26 6.70 -8.69
CA ASN A 94 20.11 6.84 -9.60
C ASN A 94 18.76 6.74 -8.90
N LEU A 95 18.65 7.25 -7.67
CA LEU A 95 17.37 7.26 -6.96
C LEU A 95 16.42 8.28 -7.57
N ASN A 96 15.35 7.83 -8.18
CA ASN A 96 14.23 8.68 -8.55
C ASN A 96 13.43 9.03 -7.30
N LEU A 97 13.54 10.28 -6.83
CA LEU A 97 12.89 10.77 -5.62
C LEU A 97 11.37 10.63 -5.68
N GLU A 98 10.77 10.99 -6.81
CA GLU A 98 9.33 10.88 -7.03
C GLU A 98 8.85 9.44 -6.84
N LYS A 99 9.52 8.48 -7.49
CA LYS A 99 9.23 7.05 -7.31
C LYS A 99 9.38 6.62 -5.85
N GLY A 100 10.40 7.11 -5.15
CA GLY A 100 10.61 6.82 -3.74
C GLY A 100 9.46 7.30 -2.85
N ILE A 101 8.97 8.51 -3.11
CA ILE A 101 7.84 9.09 -2.37
C ILE A 101 6.54 8.30 -2.64
N TRP A 102 6.26 7.92 -3.89
CA TRP A 102 5.09 7.09 -4.20
C TRP A 102 5.16 5.72 -3.55
N LEU A 103 6.32 5.07 -3.54
CA LEU A 103 6.51 3.81 -2.84
C LEU A 103 6.31 3.96 -1.33
N LEU A 104 6.86 5.01 -0.72
CA LEU A 104 6.66 5.31 0.70
C LEU A 104 5.19 5.56 1.03
N THR A 105 4.50 6.38 0.24
CA THR A 105 3.07 6.65 0.43
C THR A 105 2.26 5.36 0.40
N ARG A 106 2.59 4.42 -0.50
CA ARG A 106 1.90 3.14 -0.63
C ARG A 106 2.07 2.20 0.57
N THR A 107 3.15 2.34 1.36
CA THR A 107 3.31 1.55 2.60
C THR A 107 2.26 1.91 3.65
N VAL A 108 1.81 3.17 3.67
CA VAL A 108 0.82 3.67 4.62
C VAL A 108 -0.60 3.63 4.04
N PHE A 109 -0.75 3.99 2.77
CA PHE A 109 -2.02 4.07 2.04
C PHE A 109 -2.02 3.11 0.84
N PRO A 110 -2.16 1.79 1.04
CA PRO A 110 -1.99 0.81 -0.04
C PRO A 110 -3.05 0.90 -1.15
N HIS A 111 -4.16 1.59 -0.89
CA HIS A 111 -5.30 1.71 -1.82
C HIS A 111 -5.50 3.13 -2.35
N TYR A 112 -4.55 4.06 -2.15
CA TYR A 112 -4.69 5.40 -2.72
C TYR A 112 -4.58 5.38 -4.25
N ASN A 113 -5.25 6.32 -4.89
CA ASN A 113 -5.21 6.46 -6.34
C ASN A 113 -3.99 7.30 -6.76
N GLN A 114 -2.86 6.64 -7.00
CA GLN A 114 -1.62 7.30 -7.38
C GLN A 114 -1.78 8.16 -8.63
N ASP A 115 -2.50 7.70 -9.65
CA ASP A 115 -2.64 8.40 -10.93
C ASP A 115 -3.33 9.76 -10.76
N GLU A 116 -4.28 9.87 -9.83
CA GLU A 116 -4.95 11.14 -9.53
C GLU A 116 -3.97 12.17 -8.97
N TYR A 117 -3.15 11.77 -8.00
CA TYR A 117 -2.19 12.69 -7.38
C TYR A 117 -1.02 13.01 -8.31
N GLN A 118 -0.58 12.06 -9.12
CA GLN A 118 0.44 12.29 -10.13
C GLN A 118 -0.04 13.29 -11.18
N THR A 119 -1.27 13.15 -11.66
CA THR A 119 -1.88 14.12 -12.57
C THR A 119 -1.90 15.52 -11.97
N LYS A 120 -2.26 15.67 -10.69
CA LYS A 120 -2.23 16.98 -10.01
C LYS A 120 -0.82 17.57 -9.94
N LEU A 121 0.21 16.74 -9.66
CA LEU A 121 1.60 17.22 -9.66
C LEU A 121 2.05 17.66 -11.05
N ASP A 122 1.69 16.91 -12.10
CA ASP A 122 2.00 17.25 -13.48
C ASP A 122 1.31 18.57 -13.87
N ASP A 123 0.07 18.79 -13.48
CA ASP A 123 -0.66 20.06 -13.69
C ASP A 123 0.04 21.24 -12.99
N TYR A 124 0.56 21.04 -11.76
CA TYR A 124 1.33 22.08 -11.08
C TYR A 124 2.67 22.36 -11.78
N ALA A 125 3.35 21.32 -12.23
CA ALA A 125 4.59 21.45 -12.99
C ALA A 125 4.35 22.22 -14.31
N GLU A 126 3.27 21.92 -15.03
CA GLU A 126 2.89 22.64 -16.25
C GLU A 126 2.59 24.13 -15.97
N GLN A 127 1.89 24.44 -14.88
CA GLN A 127 1.63 25.81 -14.47
C GLN A 127 2.93 26.57 -14.15
N VAL A 128 3.90 25.92 -13.50
CA VAL A 128 5.22 26.50 -13.24
C VAL A 128 5.93 26.77 -14.56
N CYS A 129 5.94 25.82 -15.49
CA CYS A 129 6.58 25.97 -16.80
C CYS A 129 5.98 27.10 -17.66
N LYS A 130 4.66 27.37 -17.52
CA LYS A 130 3.99 28.50 -18.18
C LYS A 130 4.41 29.87 -17.63
N THR A 131 4.93 29.91 -16.39
CA THR A 131 5.29 31.17 -15.71
C THR A 131 6.78 31.48 -15.76
N CYS A 132 7.63 30.48 -15.96
CA CYS A 132 9.07 30.67 -16.13
C CYS A 132 9.66 29.51 -16.95
N ASP A 133 10.80 29.77 -17.60
CA ASP A 133 11.61 28.71 -18.20
C ASP A 133 12.47 28.06 -17.09
N PRO A 134 12.27 26.77 -16.75
CA PRO A 134 13.05 26.08 -15.74
C PRO A 134 14.56 26.03 -16.05
N GLN A 135 14.94 26.25 -17.31
CA GLN A 135 16.33 26.27 -17.77
C GLN A 135 17.06 27.59 -17.47
N GLN A 136 16.32 28.68 -17.17
CA GLN A 136 16.93 30.00 -17.01
C GLN A 136 17.70 30.19 -15.70
N SER A 137 17.10 29.90 -14.56
CA SER A 137 17.79 30.00 -13.26
C SER A 137 16.99 29.32 -12.15
N HIS A 138 17.70 28.72 -11.19
CA HIS A 138 17.09 28.09 -10.02
C HIS A 138 16.25 29.08 -9.18
N PRO A 139 16.68 30.34 -8.90
CA PRO A 139 15.83 31.28 -8.16
C PRO A 139 14.52 31.61 -8.84
N ALA A 140 14.51 31.80 -10.17
CA ALA A 140 13.28 32.09 -10.91
C ALA A 140 12.31 30.91 -10.86
N THR A 141 12.81 29.69 -11.02
CA THR A 141 12.03 28.47 -10.90
C THR A 141 11.41 28.32 -9.51
N LEU A 142 12.20 28.54 -8.43
CA LEU A 142 11.68 28.50 -7.06
C LEU A 142 10.60 29.57 -6.81
N MET A 143 10.76 30.79 -7.35
CA MET A 143 9.73 31.82 -7.24
C MET A 143 8.44 31.44 -7.99
N ALA A 144 8.55 30.78 -9.13
CA ALA A 144 7.39 30.29 -9.88
C ALA A 144 6.67 29.17 -9.13
N ILE A 145 7.42 28.20 -8.57
CA ILE A 145 6.87 27.14 -7.71
C ILE A 145 6.12 27.75 -6.52
N ASN A 146 6.75 28.69 -5.80
CA ASN A 146 6.14 29.36 -4.67
C ASN A 146 4.85 30.11 -5.07
N ARG A 147 4.84 30.73 -6.26
CA ARG A 147 3.64 31.40 -6.78
C ARG A 147 2.51 30.41 -7.04
N VAL A 148 2.80 29.30 -7.72
CA VAL A 148 1.79 28.28 -8.05
C VAL A 148 1.25 27.66 -6.76
N LEU A 149 2.11 27.11 -5.90
CA LEU A 149 1.67 26.35 -4.74
C LEU A 149 1.05 27.22 -3.66
N PHE A 150 1.68 28.31 -3.25
CA PHE A 150 1.24 29.06 -2.07
C PHE A 150 0.31 30.24 -2.38
N ARG A 151 0.29 30.76 -3.62
CA ARG A 151 -0.62 31.83 -4.02
C ARG A 151 -1.77 31.34 -4.88
N GLY A 152 -1.52 30.45 -5.85
CA GLY A 152 -2.53 29.85 -6.73
C GLY A 152 -3.35 28.80 -5.99
N GLU A 153 -2.74 27.69 -5.67
CA GLU A 153 -3.42 26.54 -5.02
C GLU A 153 -3.62 26.71 -3.51
N ARG A 154 -3.04 27.76 -2.91
CA ARG A 154 -3.20 28.15 -1.51
C ARG A 154 -2.78 27.09 -0.52
N PHE A 155 -1.74 26.32 -0.83
CA PHE A 155 -1.15 25.41 0.15
C PHE A 155 -0.80 26.16 1.43
N ARG A 156 -1.23 25.60 2.57
CA ARG A 156 -0.99 26.19 3.90
C ARG A 156 -0.58 25.07 4.86
N GLY A 157 0.31 25.39 5.80
CA GLY A 157 0.63 24.46 6.88
C GLY A 157 -0.62 24.16 7.72
N ASP A 158 -0.85 22.89 8.02
CA ASP A 158 -1.90 22.50 8.96
C ASP A 158 -1.49 22.87 10.38
N LYS A 159 -2.09 23.95 10.90
CA LYS A 159 -1.82 24.45 12.26
C LYS A 159 -2.58 23.67 13.33
N ALA A 160 -3.70 23.04 12.97
CA ALA A 160 -4.54 22.29 13.89
C ALA A 160 -3.94 20.91 14.18
N ASN A 161 -3.40 20.25 13.14
CA ASN A 161 -2.86 18.90 13.21
C ASN A 161 -1.38 18.84 12.78
N TYR A 162 -0.59 19.82 13.20
CA TYR A 162 0.80 20.01 12.75
C TYR A 162 1.66 18.76 12.88
N TYR A 163 1.43 17.95 13.92
CA TYR A 163 2.17 16.71 14.19
C TYR A 163 1.53 15.46 13.56
N ASP A 164 0.46 15.61 12.77
CA ASP A 164 -0.14 14.46 12.08
C ASP A 164 0.84 13.90 11.03
N PRO A 165 1.23 12.61 11.14
CA PRO A 165 2.12 11.98 10.16
C PRO A 165 1.57 12.04 8.73
N GLN A 166 0.25 12.14 8.56
CA GLN A 166 -0.39 12.24 7.24
C GLN A 166 0.07 13.47 6.46
N ASN A 167 0.47 14.56 7.14
CA ASN A 167 1.01 15.76 6.50
C ASN A 167 2.34 15.52 5.76
N SER A 168 2.95 14.34 5.91
CA SER A 168 4.23 13.98 5.29
C SER A 168 4.09 13.13 4.03
N TYR A 169 2.86 12.79 3.63
CA TYR A 169 2.59 11.95 2.46
C TYR A 169 1.97 12.75 1.32
N LEU A 170 2.20 12.30 0.08
CA LEU A 170 1.58 12.85 -1.12
C LEU A 170 0.26 12.14 -1.43
N ASN A 171 -0.79 12.46 -0.70
CA ASN A 171 -2.13 11.89 -0.89
C ASN A 171 -3.23 12.93 -0.62
#